data_301929eeb2f58f67e481cd55ec4a8e1c
#
_entry.id   301929eeb2f58f67e481cd55ec4a8e1c
#
_cell.length_a   1.000
_cell.length_b   1.000
_cell.length_c   1.000
_cell.angle_alpha   90.00
_cell.angle_beta   90.00
_cell.angle_gamma   90.00
#
_symmetry.space_group_name_H-M   'P 1'
#
loop_
_entity.id
_entity.type
_entity.pdbx_description
1 polymer ?
#
loop_
_entity_poly.entity_id
_entity_poly.type
_entity_poly.pdbx_seq_one_letter_code
_entity_poly.pdbx_strand_id
1 'polypeptide(L)'
;WDSVKQYVLSPQSDLDKVRRYLAAHGFAIEDEAMVKDEGKYYTVMSVKRGFMEYESQAHYLYGKILIDKKDVILREYLGREMLRIEKILVSLQAKDGITDTETRAEARISRQKELSWIKEAQDEMQ
;
A
#
# COMPACT_ATOMS: atom_id res chain seq x y z
N TRP A 1 -4.34 -26.41 17.30
CA TRP A 1 -3.69 -25.16 16.82
C TRP A 1 -2.31 -25.43 16.26
N ASP A 2 -1.53 -26.29 16.94
CA ASP A 2 -0.17 -26.58 16.48
C ASP A 2 -0.14 -27.30 15.15
N SER A 3 -1.26 -27.88 14.71
CA SER A 3 -1.37 -28.50 13.41
C SER A 3 -1.67 -27.53 12.29
N VAL A 4 -2.13 -26.32 12.62
CA VAL A 4 -2.41 -25.27 11.62
C VAL A 4 -1.14 -24.48 11.39
N LYS A 5 -0.52 -24.66 10.23
CA LYS A 5 0.77 -24.06 9.90
C LYS A 5 0.68 -22.86 8.96
N GLN A 6 -0.46 -22.67 8.34
CA GLN A 6 -0.61 -21.65 7.30
C GLN A 6 -2.04 -21.11 7.27
N TYR A 7 -2.15 -19.82 7.03
CA TYR A 7 -3.42 -19.13 6.90
C TYR A 7 -3.44 -18.39 5.57
N VAL A 8 -4.61 -18.31 4.96
CA VAL A 8 -4.79 -17.50 3.74
C VAL A 8 -5.73 -16.36 4.08
N LEU A 9 -5.26 -15.13 3.87
CA LEU A 9 -6.02 -13.92 4.13
C LEU A 9 -6.21 -13.11 2.85
N SER A 10 -7.38 -12.50 2.72
CA SER A 10 -7.64 -11.58 1.61
C SER A 10 -8.29 -10.31 2.15
N PRO A 11 -7.51 -9.46 2.83
CA PRO A 11 -8.03 -8.22 3.38
C PRO A 11 -8.41 -7.26 2.24
N GLN A 12 -9.51 -6.53 2.42
CA GLN A 12 -10.01 -5.63 1.38
C GLN A 12 -9.66 -4.16 1.62
N SER A 13 -9.18 -3.83 2.81
CA SER A 13 -8.80 -2.47 3.15
C SER A 13 -7.78 -2.46 4.27
N ASP A 14 -7.16 -1.30 4.50
CA ASP A 14 -6.21 -1.10 5.59
C ASP A 14 -5.07 -2.15 5.59
N LEU A 15 -4.55 -2.44 4.42
CA LEU A 15 -3.51 -3.46 4.25
C LEU A 15 -2.27 -3.18 5.09
N ASP A 16 -1.91 -1.91 5.25
CA ASP A 16 -0.78 -1.51 6.10
C ASP A 16 -1.02 -1.91 7.55
N LYS A 17 -2.24 -1.70 8.04
CA LYS A 17 -2.61 -2.07 9.42
C LYS A 17 -2.60 -3.58 9.60
N VAL A 18 -3.08 -4.33 8.61
CA VAL A 18 -3.05 -5.79 8.64
C VAL A 18 -1.62 -6.30 8.70
N ARG A 19 -0.75 -5.78 7.85
CA ARG A 19 0.66 -6.19 7.85
C ARG A 19 1.36 -5.84 9.16
N ARG A 20 1.08 -4.66 9.72
CA ARG A 20 1.64 -4.26 11.03
C ARG A 20 1.16 -5.18 12.15
N TYR A 21 -0.12 -5.51 12.16
CA TYR A 21 -0.69 -6.41 13.16
C TYR A 21 -0.02 -7.77 13.10
N LEU A 22 0.08 -8.35 11.91
CA LEU A 22 0.70 -9.67 11.73
C LEU A 22 2.15 -9.68 12.22
N ALA A 23 2.94 -8.69 11.81
CA ALA A 23 4.33 -8.60 12.23
C ALA A 23 4.46 -8.43 13.74
N ALA A 24 3.59 -7.65 14.36
CA ALA A 24 3.61 -7.40 15.81
C ALA A 24 3.18 -8.62 16.63
N HIS A 25 2.45 -9.56 16.04
CA HIS A 25 1.89 -10.70 16.74
C HIS A 25 2.56 -12.06 16.37
N GLY A 26 3.75 -11.99 15.81
CA GLY A 26 4.53 -13.20 15.52
C GLY A 26 4.10 -13.96 14.29
N PHE A 27 3.59 -13.26 13.30
CA PHE A 27 3.23 -13.84 12.01
C PHE A 27 4.09 -13.25 10.90
N ALA A 28 4.45 -14.10 9.96
CA ALA A 28 5.16 -13.70 8.76
C ALA A 28 4.31 -14.01 7.53
N ILE A 29 4.38 -13.14 6.55
CA ILE A 29 3.73 -13.37 5.26
C ILE A 29 4.73 -14.13 4.40
N GLU A 30 4.39 -15.36 4.00
CA GLU A 30 5.26 -16.19 3.16
C GLU A 30 5.18 -15.78 1.70
N ASP A 31 4.00 -15.41 1.26
CA ASP A 31 3.77 -15.00 -0.12
C ASP A 31 2.57 -14.09 -0.19
N GLU A 32 2.56 -13.25 -1.21
CA GLU A 32 1.43 -12.40 -1.54
C GLU A 32 1.20 -12.43 -3.03
N ALA A 33 -0.06 -12.38 -3.41
CA ALA A 33 -0.45 -12.25 -4.81
C ALA A 33 -1.45 -11.11 -4.92
N MET A 34 -1.33 -10.34 -5.99
CA MET A 34 -2.29 -9.31 -6.31
C MET A 34 -3.07 -9.72 -7.55
N VAL A 35 -4.39 -9.61 -7.48
CA VAL A 35 -5.29 -10.04 -8.55
C VAL A 35 -6.15 -8.86 -8.95
N LYS A 36 -6.36 -8.71 -10.25
CA LYS A 36 -7.28 -7.72 -10.79
C LYS A 36 -8.50 -8.44 -11.37
N ASP A 37 -9.68 -8.04 -10.91
CA ASP A 37 -10.94 -8.62 -11.39
C ASP A 37 -11.99 -7.53 -11.54
N GLU A 38 -12.53 -7.40 -12.75
CA GLU A 38 -13.53 -6.39 -13.08
C GLU A 38 -13.12 -4.97 -12.66
N GLY A 39 -11.86 -4.62 -12.89
CA GLY A 39 -11.31 -3.32 -12.55
C GLY A 39 -10.97 -3.10 -11.08
N LYS A 40 -11.17 -4.09 -10.24
CA LYS A 40 -10.84 -4.03 -8.81
C LYS A 40 -9.59 -4.83 -8.51
N TYR A 41 -8.82 -4.36 -7.53
CA TYR A 41 -7.57 -5.02 -7.12
C TYR A 41 -7.77 -5.70 -5.78
N TYR A 42 -7.28 -6.92 -5.68
CA TYR A 42 -7.36 -7.74 -4.48
C TYR A 42 -5.98 -8.26 -4.11
N THR A 43 -5.68 -8.32 -2.82
CA THR A 43 -4.44 -8.90 -2.33
C THR A 43 -4.76 -10.17 -1.55
N VAL A 44 -4.04 -11.24 -1.86
CA VAL A 44 -4.13 -12.52 -1.14
C VAL A 44 -2.80 -12.78 -0.47
N MET A 45 -2.84 -13.07 0.82
CA MET A 45 -1.65 -13.31 1.64
C MET A 45 -1.65 -14.72 2.18
N SER A 46 -0.50 -15.39 2.07
CA SER A 46 -0.25 -16.67 2.73
C SER A 46 0.58 -16.38 3.98
N VAL A 47 0.05 -16.69 5.15
CA VAL A 47 0.60 -16.28 6.44
C VAL A 47 0.90 -17.50 7.30
N LYS A 48 2.03 -17.47 8.02
CA LYS A 48 2.39 -18.50 8.98
C LYS A 48 3.01 -17.84 10.22
N ARG A 49 3.15 -18.60 11.29
CA ARG A 49 3.91 -18.13 12.45
C ARG A 49 5.36 -17.88 12.05
N GLY A 50 5.91 -16.78 12.50
CA GLY A 50 7.28 -16.42 12.18
C GLY A 50 7.55 -14.95 12.39
N PHE A 51 8.75 -14.56 12.00
CA PHE A 51 9.24 -13.20 12.15
C PHE A 51 9.38 -12.56 10.77
N MET A 52 8.92 -11.32 10.65
CA MET A 52 9.06 -10.56 9.41
C MET A 52 9.30 -9.09 9.74
N GLU A 53 10.31 -8.50 9.14
CA GLU A 53 10.61 -7.08 9.26
C GLU A 53 10.25 -6.33 7.99
N TYR A 54 9.77 -5.12 8.19
CA TYR A 54 9.45 -4.18 7.13
C TYR A 54 10.34 -2.95 7.30
N GLU A 55 10.84 -2.41 6.21
CA GLU A 55 11.80 -1.32 6.24
C GLU A 55 11.18 0.06 6.04
N SER A 56 9.95 0.13 5.54
CA SER A 56 9.33 1.40 5.21
C SER A 56 7.80 1.32 5.24
N GLN A 57 7.17 2.48 5.28
CA GLN A 57 5.71 2.57 5.17
C GLN A 57 5.22 2.04 3.82
N ALA A 58 5.99 2.23 2.74
CA ALA A 58 5.64 1.69 1.44
C ALA A 58 5.54 0.16 1.47
N HIS A 59 6.44 -0.51 2.21
CA HIS A 59 6.40 -1.96 2.40
C HIS A 59 5.13 -2.42 3.10
N TYR A 60 4.68 -1.66 4.11
CA TYR A 60 3.43 -1.99 4.79
C TYR A 60 2.21 -1.75 3.90
N LEU A 61 2.21 -0.65 3.15
CA LEU A 61 1.07 -0.28 2.31
C LEU A 61 0.91 -1.19 1.09
N TYR A 62 2.02 -1.48 0.41
CA TYR A 62 1.97 -2.13 -0.91
C TYR A 62 2.50 -3.56 -0.92
N GLY A 63 3.13 -3.99 0.18
CA GLY A 63 3.61 -5.35 0.34
C GLY A 63 5.07 -5.53 -0.06
N LYS A 64 5.90 -5.82 0.94
CA LYS A 64 7.32 -6.06 0.71
C LYS A 64 7.56 -7.18 -0.30
N ILE A 65 6.79 -8.27 -0.20
CA ILE A 65 6.94 -9.41 -1.11
C ILE A 65 6.55 -9.04 -2.53
N LEU A 66 5.44 -8.31 -2.70
CA LEU A 66 4.99 -7.87 -4.02
C LEU A 66 6.00 -6.93 -4.66
N ILE A 67 6.58 -6.03 -3.87
CA ILE A 67 7.62 -5.11 -4.34
C ILE A 67 8.88 -5.89 -4.73
N ASP A 68 9.34 -6.80 -3.88
CA ASP A 68 10.56 -7.58 -4.10
C ASP A 68 10.46 -8.44 -5.36
N LYS A 69 9.30 -9.03 -5.61
CA LYS A 69 9.10 -9.84 -6.81
C LYS A 69 8.65 -9.03 -8.03
N LYS A 70 8.58 -7.71 -7.89
CA LYS A 70 8.22 -6.78 -8.97
C LYS A 70 6.89 -7.17 -9.63
N ASP A 71 5.89 -7.39 -8.82
CA ASP A 71 4.59 -7.88 -9.27
C ASP A 71 3.98 -6.97 -10.32
N VAL A 72 3.55 -7.55 -11.44
CA VAL A 72 3.02 -6.80 -12.59
C VAL A 72 1.71 -6.09 -12.24
N ILE A 73 0.84 -6.74 -11.48
CA ILE A 73 -0.45 -6.16 -11.10
C ILE A 73 -0.24 -5.02 -10.09
N LEU A 74 0.69 -5.18 -9.15
CA LEU A 74 1.04 -4.08 -8.24
C LEU A 74 1.57 -2.88 -9.01
N ARG A 75 2.42 -3.12 -10.01
CA ARG A 75 2.97 -2.03 -10.84
C ARG A 75 1.85 -1.24 -11.52
N GLU A 76 0.89 -1.93 -12.09
CA GLU A 76 -0.28 -1.31 -12.71
C GLU A 76 -1.08 -0.51 -11.68
N TYR A 77 -1.33 -1.09 -10.52
CA TYR A 77 -2.07 -0.46 -9.43
C TYR A 77 -1.39 0.84 -8.99
N LEU A 78 -0.07 0.80 -8.77
CA LEU A 78 0.69 1.97 -8.36
C LEU A 78 0.64 3.09 -9.40
N GLY A 79 0.71 2.75 -10.68
CA GLY A 79 0.59 3.72 -11.76
C GLY A 79 -0.78 4.42 -11.75
N ARG A 80 -1.84 3.68 -11.53
CA ARG A 80 -3.19 4.23 -11.43
C ARG A 80 -3.36 5.10 -10.20
N GLU A 81 -2.83 4.67 -9.06
CA GLU A 81 -2.88 5.44 -7.82
C GLU A 81 -2.09 6.73 -7.93
N MET A 82 -0.94 6.70 -8.60
CA MET A 82 -0.16 7.90 -8.86
C MET A 82 -0.99 8.94 -9.61
N LEU A 83 -1.65 8.53 -10.68
CA LEU A 83 -2.50 9.43 -11.47
C LEU A 83 -3.66 9.98 -10.65
N ARG A 84 -4.28 9.14 -9.83
CA ARG A 84 -5.38 9.55 -8.96
C ARG A 84 -4.93 10.62 -7.97
N ILE A 85 -3.80 10.40 -7.31
CA ILE A 85 -3.26 11.34 -6.32
C ILE A 85 -2.84 12.64 -6.99
N GLU A 86 -2.21 12.58 -8.15
CA GLU A 86 -1.81 13.79 -8.88
C GLU A 86 -3.02 14.66 -9.25
N LYS A 87 -4.12 14.05 -9.66
CA LYS A 87 -5.36 14.79 -9.94
C LYS A 87 -5.92 15.44 -8.68
N ILE A 88 -5.89 14.73 -7.55
CA ILE A 88 -6.34 15.29 -6.28
C ILE A 88 -5.47 16.48 -5.89
N LEU A 89 -4.15 16.37 -6.05
CA LEU A 89 -3.23 17.45 -5.73
C LEU A 89 -3.49 18.69 -6.59
N VAL A 90 -3.77 18.51 -7.87
CA VAL A 90 -4.14 19.62 -8.74
C VAL A 90 -5.40 20.31 -8.22
N SER A 91 -6.41 19.55 -7.80
CA SER A 91 -7.65 20.13 -7.29
C SER A 91 -7.47 20.84 -5.94
N LEU A 92 -6.42 20.50 -5.20
CA LEU A 92 -6.11 21.08 -3.89
C LEU A 92 -5.14 22.26 -3.97
N GLN A 93 -4.65 22.61 -5.16
CA GLN A 93 -3.75 23.77 -5.31
C GLN A 93 -4.44 25.04 -4.87
N ALA A 94 -3.67 25.91 -4.20
CA ALA A 94 -4.13 27.26 -3.89
C ALA A 94 -4.32 28.03 -5.20
N LYS A 95 -5.47 28.71 -5.33
CA LYS A 95 -5.79 29.51 -6.53
C LYS A 95 -5.89 30.97 -6.15
N ASP A 96 -5.61 31.84 -7.10
CA ASP A 96 -5.74 33.29 -6.91
C ASP A 96 -7.17 33.62 -6.45
N GLY A 97 -7.28 34.45 -5.40
CA GLY A 97 -8.56 34.87 -4.85
C GLY A 97 -9.27 33.86 -3.98
N ILE A 98 -8.69 32.70 -3.77
CA ILE A 98 -9.25 31.66 -2.88
C ILE A 98 -8.34 31.51 -1.66
N THR A 99 -8.93 31.66 -0.46
CA THR A 99 -8.20 31.44 0.79
C THR A 99 -7.90 29.96 0.96
N ASP A 100 -6.62 29.64 1.20
CA ASP A 100 -6.20 28.29 1.49
C ASP A 100 -6.52 27.96 2.95
N THR A 101 -7.45 27.04 3.17
CA THR A 101 -7.83 26.63 4.52
C THR A 101 -6.83 25.64 5.10
N GLU A 102 -6.78 25.55 6.43
CA GLU A 102 -5.96 24.56 7.12
C GLU A 102 -6.31 23.15 6.66
N THR A 103 -7.60 22.84 6.50
CA THR A 103 -8.07 21.53 6.04
C THR A 103 -7.53 21.20 4.64
N ARG A 104 -7.53 22.18 3.72
CA ARG A 104 -6.96 21.97 2.38
C ARG A 104 -5.45 21.75 2.44
N ALA A 105 -4.76 22.52 3.27
CA ALA A 105 -3.32 22.38 3.45
C ALA A 105 -2.97 20.99 4.01
N GLU A 106 -3.71 20.54 5.01
CA GLU A 106 -3.53 19.19 5.58
C GLU A 106 -3.78 18.10 4.54
N ALA A 107 -4.83 18.25 3.73
CA ALA A 107 -5.14 17.30 2.67
C ALA A 107 -4.01 17.24 1.64
N ARG A 108 -3.44 18.39 1.25
CA ARG A 108 -2.29 18.41 0.32
C ARG A 108 -1.10 17.66 0.90
N ILE A 109 -0.76 17.93 2.17
CA ILE A 109 0.36 17.28 2.83
C ILE A 109 0.16 15.77 2.87
N SER A 110 -1.04 15.33 3.23
CA SER A 110 -1.37 13.91 3.29
C SER A 110 -1.23 13.23 1.91
N ARG A 111 -1.74 13.88 0.85
CA ARG A 111 -1.65 13.33 -0.51
C ARG A 111 -0.21 13.34 -1.03
N GLN A 112 0.56 14.37 -0.72
CA GLN A 112 1.97 14.44 -1.09
C GLN A 112 2.77 13.32 -0.44
N LYS A 113 2.48 13.02 0.81
CA LYS A 113 3.12 11.92 1.53
C LYS A 113 2.76 10.58 0.88
N GLU A 114 1.50 10.35 0.56
CA GLU A 114 1.05 9.15 -0.13
C GLU A 114 1.75 9.00 -1.48
N LEU A 115 1.87 10.08 -2.24
CA LEU A 115 2.58 10.08 -3.51
C LEU A 115 4.05 9.67 -3.34
N SER A 116 4.70 10.16 -2.28
CA SER A 116 6.09 9.80 -2.01
C SER A 116 6.25 8.30 -1.74
N TRP A 117 5.31 7.69 -1.05
CA TRP A 117 5.33 6.24 -0.79
C TRP A 117 5.11 5.43 -2.08
N ILE A 118 4.22 5.90 -2.96
CA ILE A 118 3.99 5.27 -4.25
C ILE A 118 5.28 5.30 -5.08
N LYS A 119 5.93 6.46 -5.16
CA LYS A 119 7.18 6.62 -5.92
C LYS A 119 8.30 5.75 -5.34
N GLU A 120 8.40 5.66 -4.02
CA GLU A 120 9.37 4.82 -3.36
C GLU A 120 9.18 3.35 -3.75
N ALA A 121 7.94 2.86 -3.73
CA ALA A 121 7.63 1.50 -4.15
C ALA A 121 7.97 1.27 -5.63
N GLN A 122 7.62 2.21 -6.50
CA GLN A 122 7.94 2.13 -7.92
C GLN A 122 9.44 2.06 -8.15
N ASP A 123 10.22 2.87 -7.43
CA ASP A 123 11.68 2.89 -7.57
C ASP A 123 12.29 1.55 -7.15
N GLU A 124 11.79 0.95 -6.08
CA GLU A 124 12.26 -0.36 -5.63
C GLU A 124 11.91 -1.48 -6.62
N MET A 125 10.91 -1.27 -7.47
CA MET A 125 10.47 -2.26 -8.46
C MET A 125 11.16 -2.14 -9.81
N GLN A 126 12.07 -1.23 -9.96
CA GLN A 126 12.83 -1.07 -11.21
C GLN A 126 13.90 -2.14 -11.40
#